data_3cd1108fd3f68c1abcee962f8864d455
#
_entry.id   3cd1108fd3f68c1abcee962f8864d455
#
_cell.length_a   1.000
_cell.length_b   1.000
_cell.length_c   1.000
_cell.angle_alpha   90.00
_cell.angle_beta   90.00
_cell.angle_gamma   90.00
#
_symmetry.space_group_name_H-M   'P 1'
#
loop_
_entity.id
_entity.type
_entity.pdbx_description
1 polymer ?
#
loop_
_entity_poly.entity_id
_entity_poly.type
_entity_poly.pdbx_seq_one_letter_code
_entity_poly.pdbx_strand_id
1 'polypeptide(L)'
;MISIREADSRDIDALQAIGCATYREHFATIWTPEGMQRFLDQDFAPASLEASVAARDRHLWLLALDRQQQPIGFAKLNWARPVPGSERCGAELQKIYLLKSQAGQGHGRRLLEQVLQRAAGAGESCLWLDVLKSNSGARRFYESAGLRQIGEVPFSTDLEQIGMWVMACDLPLKGPSAQG
;
A
#
# COMPACT_ATOMS: atom_id res chain seq x y z
N MET A 1 -16.82 5.69 12.43
CA MET A 1 -16.33 4.39 11.91
C MET A 1 -16.14 4.52 10.42
N ILE A 2 -15.04 4.04 9.89
CA ILE A 2 -14.77 4.01 8.44
C ILE A 2 -15.33 2.74 7.81
N SER A 3 -15.60 2.78 6.53
CA SER A 3 -15.86 1.60 5.72
C SER A 3 -14.71 1.36 4.74
N ILE A 4 -14.43 0.11 4.44
CA ILE A 4 -13.39 -0.29 3.49
C ILE A 4 -14.04 -1.24 2.49
N ARG A 5 -13.91 -0.93 1.21
CA ARG A 5 -14.48 -1.75 0.15
C ARG A 5 -13.54 -1.83 -1.05
N GLU A 6 -13.78 -2.80 -1.89
CA GLU A 6 -13.12 -2.92 -3.17
C GLU A 6 -13.54 -1.79 -4.10
N ALA A 7 -12.57 -1.19 -4.79
CA ALA A 7 -12.82 -0.19 -5.81
C ALA A 7 -13.22 -0.84 -7.13
N ASP A 8 -14.07 -0.18 -7.87
CA ASP A 8 -14.51 -0.59 -9.21
C ASP A 8 -14.38 0.55 -10.24
N SER A 9 -14.88 0.35 -11.44
CA SER A 9 -14.75 1.31 -12.54
C SER A 9 -15.38 2.69 -12.27
N ARG A 10 -16.27 2.80 -11.27
CA ARG A 10 -16.90 4.07 -10.87
C ARG A 10 -16.02 4.90 -9.95
N ASP A 11 -14.92 4.32 -9.45
CA ASP A 11 -14.06 4.93 -8.45
C ASP A 11 -12.79 5.56 -9.02
N ILE A 12 -12.62 5.62 -10.33
CA ILE A 12 -11.39 6.10 -10.96
C ILE A 12 -11.06 7.54 -10.56
N ASP A 13 -12.03 8.43 -10.61
CA ASP A 13 -11.83 9.83 -10.20
C ASP A 13 -11.48 9.95 -8.73
N ALA A 14 -12.14 9.17 -7.88
CA ALA A 14 -11.87 9.11 -6.44
C ALA A 14 -10.46 8.58 -6.16
N LEU A 15 -10.04 7.50 -6.84
CA LEU A 15 -8.69 6.93 -6.72
C LEU A 15 -7.62 7.92 -7.18
N GLN A 16 -7.83 8.60 -8.29
CA GLN A 16 -6.90 9.62 -8.75
C GLN A 16 -6.76 10.75 -7.73
N ALA A 17 -7.87 11.29 -7.25
CA ALA A 17 -7.87 12.39 -6.29
C ALA A 17 -7.19 11.99 -4.97
N ILE A 18 -7.57 10.87 -4.38
CA ILE A 18 -7.00 10.41 -3.11
C ILE A 18 -5.54 9.95 -3.27
N GLY A 19 -5.20 9.34 -4.38
CA GLY A 19 -3.84 8.95 -4.71
C GLY A 19 -2.90 10.14 -4.79
N CYS A 20 -3.27 11.15 -5.56
CA CYS A 20 -2.49 12.38 -5.69
C CYS A 20 -2.39 13.14 -4.36
N ALA A 21 -3.50 13.30 -3.65
CA ALA A 21 -3.54 14.03 -2.37
C ALA A 21 -2.65 13.37 -1.31
N THR A 22 -2.78 12.07 -1.09
CA THR A 22 -2.00 11.35 -0.09
C THR A 22 -0.51 11.29 -0.46
N TYR A 23 -0.20 11.08 -1.74
CA TYR A 23 1.20 11.01 -2.16
C TYR A 23 1.91 12.36 -1.97
N ARG A 24 1.26 13.47 -2.31
CA ARG A 24 1.79 14.81 -2.05
C ARG A 24 2.00 15.08 -0.56
N GLU A 25 1.05 14.69 0.29
CA GLU A 25 1.19 14.87 1.73
C GLU A 25 2.37 14.09 2.33
N HIS A 26 2.60 12.86 1.87
CA HIS A 26 3.60 11.96 2.45
C HIS A 26 4.99 12.10 1.85
N PHE A 27 5.12 12.54 0.59
CA PHE A 27 6.37 12.46 -0.15
C PHE A 27 6.84 13.77 -0.78
N ALA A 28 6.25 14.92 -0.42
CA ALA A 28 6.62 16.21 -0.99
C ALA A 28 8.10 16.58 -0.79
N THR A 29 8.73 16.09 0.28
CA THR A 29 10.11 16.42 0.61
C THR A 29 11.16 15.61 -0.16
N ILE A 30 10.79 14.51 -0.79
CA ILE A 30 11.74 13.63 -1.49
C ILE A 30 11.78 13.84 -3.01
N TRP A 31 10.94 14.74 -3.53
CA TRP A 31 10.84 15.04 -4.96
C TRP A 31 10.97 16.54 -5.23
N THR A 32 11.49 16.91 -6.41
CA THR A 32 11.20 18.24 -6.94
C THR A 32 9.71 18.35 -7.31
N PRO A 33 9.11 19.56 -7.39
CA PRO A 33 7.73 19.72 -7.86
C PRO A 33 7.47 19.05 -9.21
N GLU A 34 8.40 19.16 -10.14
CA GLU A 34 8.31 18.57 -11.49
C GLU A 34 8.42 17.05 -11.44
N GLY A 35 9.34 16.50 -10.63
CA GLY A 35 9.50 15.07 -10.43
C GLY A 35 8.26 14.45 -9.79
N MET A 36 7.70 15.11 -8.78
CA MET A 36 6.44 14.71 -8.16
C MET A 36 5.31 14.65 -9.21
N GLN A 37 5.17 15.68 -10.03
CA GLN A 37 4.11 15.74 -11.03
C GLN A 37 4.27 14.62 -12.07
N ARG A 38 5.49 14.35 -12.53
CA ARG A 38 5.75 13.24 -13.46
C ARG A 38 5.37 11.89 -12.85
N PHE A 39 5.72 11.67 -11.58
CA PHE A 39 5.35 10.45 -10.86
C PHE A 39 3.84 10.28 -10.77
N LEU A 40 3.12 11.34 -10.38
CA LEU A 40 1.66 11.30 -10.24
C LEU A 40 0.95 11.11 -11.59
N ASP A 41 1.44 11.75 -12.66
CA ASP A 41 0.90 11.60 -14.01
C ASP A 41 1.09 10.17 -14.53
N GLN A 42 2.13 9.49 -14.12
CA GLN A 42 2.39 8.10 -14.48
C GLN A 42 1.55 7.12 -13.66
N ASP A 43 1.60 7.25 -12.32
CA ASP A 43 1.03 6.27 -11.38
C ASP A 43 -0.49 6.41 -11.20
N PHE A 44 -1.03 7.62 -11.34
CA PHE A 44 -2.44 7.93 -11.12
C PHE A 44 -3.15 8.49 -12.35
N ALA A 45 -2.62 8.24 -13.55
CA ALA A 45 -3.33 8.57 -14.79
C ALA A 45 -4.66 7.80 -14.87
N PRO A 46 -5.77 8.44 -15.28
CA PRO A 46 -7.06 7.76 -15.36
C PRO A 46 -7.03 6.46 -16.18
N ALA A 47 -6.40 6.45 -17.35
CA ALA A 47 -6.29 5.25 -18.18
C ALA A 47 -5.53 4.12 -17.49
N SER A 48 -4.46 4.43 -16.76
CA SER A 48 -3.69 3.45 -15.98
C SER A 48 -4.51 2.88 -14.83
N LEU A 49 -5.27 3.73 -14.14
CA LEU A 49 -6.17 3.31 -13.06
C LEU A 49 -7.29 2.43 -13.58
N GLU A 50 -7.94 2.81 -14.69
CA GLU A 50 -8.98 2.00 -15.32
C GLU A 50 -8.50 0.60 -15.67
N ALA A 51 -7.35 0.51 -16.33
CA ALA A 51 -6.74 -0.77 -16.70
C ALA A 51 -6.39 -1.62 -15.46
N SER A 52 -5.83 -1.01 -14.45
CA SER A 52 -5.42 -1.70 -13.21
C SER A 52 -6.63 -2.18 -12.41
N VAL A 53 -7.65 -1.35 -12.24
CA VAL A 53 -8.88 -1.71 -11.50
C VAL A 53 -9.65 -2.83 -12.22
N ALA A 54 -9.66 -2.83 -13.56
CA ALA A 54 -10.32 -3.86 -14.36
C ALA A 54 -9.58 -5.22 -14.31
N ALA A 55 -8.27 -5.20 -14.12
CA ALA A 55 -7.44 -6.42 -14.12
C ALA A 55 -7.44 -7.10 -12.74
N ARG A 56 -8.59 -7.60 -12.30
CA ARG A 56 -8.80 -8.19 -10.96
C ARG A 56 -8.01 -9.47 -10.71
N ASP A 57 -7.62 -10.16 -11.75
CA ASP A 57 -6.72 -11.32 -11.69
C ASP A 57 -5.28 -10.94 -11.30
N ARG A 58 -4.91 -9.67 -11.44
CA ARG A 58 -3.58 -9.15 -11.13
C ARG A 58 -3.54 -8.16 -9.98
N HIS A 59 -4.60 -7.39 -9.81
CA HIS A 59 -4.64 -6.27 -8.86
C HIS A 59 -5.91 -6.24 -8.03
N LEU A 60 -5.79 -5.76 -6.80
CA LEU A 60 -6.92 -5.39 -5.95
C LEU A 60 -6.70 -3.96 -5.45
N TRP A 61 -7.69 -3.11 -5.64
CA TRP A 61 -7.73 -1.77 -5.06
C TRP A 61 -8.79 -1.71 -3.97
N LEU A 62 -8.42 -1.20 -2.80
CA LEU A 62 -9.34 -0.96 -1.68
C LEU A 62 -9.46 0.53 -1.44
N LEU A 63 -10.69 1.01 -1.23
CA LEU A 63 -10.98 2.38 -0.80
C LEU A 63 -11.41 2.37 0.67
N ALA A 64 -10.82 3.28 1.45
CA ALA A 64 -11.27 3.62 2.79
C ALA A 64 -12.11 4.90 2.72
N LEU A 65 -13.32 4.83 3.25
CA LEU A 65 -14.31 5.89 3.20
C LEU A 65 -14.73 6.30 4.61
N ASP A 66 -14.94 7.59 4.82
CA ASP A 66 -15.48 8.10 6.08
C ASP A 66 -17.00 7.87 6.18
N ARG A 67 -17.62 8.40 7.25
CA ARG A 67 -19.07 8.27 7.48
C ARG A 67 -19.93 8.96 6.40
N GLN A 68 -19.37 9.97 5.74
CA GLN A 68 -20.00 10.69 4.64
C GLN A 68 -19.69 10.07 3.27
N GLN A 69 -19.10 8.87 3.27
CA GLN A 69 -18.67 8.16 2.06
C GLN A 69 -17.62 8.93 1.23
N GLN A 70 -16.82 9.78 1.89
CA GLN A 70 -15.71 10.46 1.23
C GLN A 70 -14.45 9.62 1.33
N PRO A 71 -13.66 9.50 0.25
CA PRO A 71 -12.38 8.79 0.28
C PRO A 71 -11.39 9.45 1.24
N ILE A 72 -10.83 8.66 2.15
CA ILE A 72 -9.83 9.12 3.12
C ILE A 72 -8.50 8.36 2.98
N GLY A 73 -8.49 7.31 2.19
CA GLY A 73 -7.31 6.50 1.94
C GLY A 73 -7.59 5.35 0.99
N PHE A 74 -6.56 4.62 0.65
CA PHE A 74 -6.65 3.48 -0.25
C PHE A 74 -5.48 2.52 -0.07
N ALA A 75 -5.61 1.31 -0.63
CA ALA A 75 -4.52 0.35 -0.76
C ALA A 75 -4.56 -0.30 -2.13
N LYS A 76 -3.39 -0.71 -2.64
CA LYS A 76 -3.25 -1.50 -3.86
C LYS A 76 -2.44 -2.75 -3.58
N LEU A 77 -3.00 -3.89 -3.90
CA LEU A 77 -2.34 -5.20 -3.90
C LEU A 77 -2.07 -5.64 -5.34
N ASN A 78 -0.92 -6.25 -5.55
CA ASN A 78 -0.58 -6.96 -6.77
C ASN A 78 -0.40 -8.45 -6.43
N TRP A 79 -1.10 -9.34 -7.14
CA TRP A 79 -1.10 -10.78 -6.86
C TRP A 79 0.13 -11.48 -7.41
N ALA A 80 0.57 -12.53 -6.73
CA ALA A 80 1.61 -13.46 -7.17
C ALA A 80 2.89 -12.77 -7.68
N ARG A 81 3.38 -11.78 -6.95
CA ARG A 81 4.57 -11.01 -7.33
C ARG A 81 5.83 -11.62 -6.73
N PRO A 82 6.93 -11.67 -7.51
CA PRO A 82 8.22 -12.13 -7.01
C PRO A 82 8.68 -11.28 -5.81
N VAL A 83 9.03 -11.94 -4.72
CA VAL A 83 9.60 -11.28 -3.54
C VAL A 83 11.08 -10.96 -3.81
N PRO A 84 11.51 -9.68 -3.73
CA PRO A 84 12.89 -9.31 -3.99
C PRO A 84 13.89 -10.10 -3.13
N GLY A 85 14.93 -10.65 -3.77
CA GLY A 85 15.95 -11.43 -3.09
C GLY A 85 15.53 -12.84 -2.65
N SER A 86 14.41 -13.35 -3.14
CA SER A 86 13.84 -14.65 -2.79
C SER A 86 13.31 -15.35 -4.03
N GLU A 87 13.20 -16.67 -3.97
CA GLU A 87 12.50 -17.45 -5.00
C GLU A 87 10.99 -17.53 -4.80
N ARG A 88 10.48 -16.93 -3.72
CA ARG A 88 9.06 -16.91 -3.38
C ARG A 88 8.30 -15.86 -4.19
N CYS A 89 7.03 -16.14 -4.40
CA CYS A 89 6.03 -15.16 -4.85
C CYS A 89 5.00 -14.95 -3.74
N GLY A 90 4.43 -13.75 -3.70
CA GLY A 90 3.39 -13.42 -2.76
C GLY A 90 2.62 -12.17 -3.18
N ALA A 91 1.63 -11.77 -2.37
CA ALA A 91 0.94 -10.52 -2.58
C ALA A 91 1.87 -9.34 -2.27
N GLU A 92 2.04 -8.45 -3.22
CA GLU A 92 2.75 -7.17 -3.01
C GLU A 92 1.76 -6.10 -2.56
N LEU A 93 1.97 -5.54 -1.37
CA LEU A 93 1.29 -4.32 -0.97
C LEU A 93 2.04 -3.12 -1.56
N GLN A 94 1.65 -2.71 -2.75
CA GLN A 94 2.33 -1.64 -3.49
C GLN A 94 2.02 -0.26 -2.94
N LYS A 95 0.79 -0.02 -2.47
CA LYS A 95 0.34 1.27 -1.97
C LYS A 95 -0.58 1.06 -0.77
N ILE A 96 -0.37 1.84 0.28
CA ILE A 96 -1.29 1.99 1.40
C ILE A 96 -1.09 3.39 1.99
N TYR A 97 -2.06 4.26 1.77
CA TYR A 97 -1.97 5.66 2.20
C TYR A 97 -3.30 6.16 2.73
N LEU A 98 -3.21 6.96 3.79
CA LEU A 98 -4.32 7.71 4.36
C LEU A 98 -3.98 9.19 4.37
N LEU A 99 -4.97 10.05 4.27
CA LEU A 99 -4.80 11.48 4.50
C LEU A 99 -4.21 11.71 5.89
N LYS A 100 -3.28 12.63 6.03
CA LYS A 100 -2.66 12.96 7.34
C LYS A 100 -3.68 13.39 8.39
N SER A 101 -4.77 14.04 7.96
CA SER A 101 -5.89 14.42 8.83
C SER A 101 -6.56 13.22 9.50
N GLN A 102 -6.38 12.01 8.97
CA GLN A 102 -6.96 10.77 9.49
C GLN A 102 -5.99 9.97 10.37
N ALA A 103 -4.80 10.51 10.63
CA ALA A 103 -3.79 9.85 11.45
C ALA A 103 -4.21 9.72 12.91
N GLY A 104 -3.71 8.68 13.59
CA GLY A 104 -3.90 8.49 15.03
C GLY A 104 -5.28 7.97 15.45
N GLN A 105 -6.11 7.55 14.51
CA GLN A 105 -7.47 7.05 14.76
C GLN A 105 -7.62 5.54 14.54
N GLY A 106 -6.52 4.85 14.27
CA GLY A 106 -6.52 3.40 14.01
C GLY A 106 -6.98 3.01 12.60
N HIS A 107 -7.23 3.97 11.71
CA HIS A 107 -7.72 3.70 10.35
C HIS A 107 -6.69 2.98 9.49
N GLY A 108 -5.42 3.32 9.60
CA GLY A 108 -4.33 2.63 8.90
C GLY A 108 -4.23 1.16 9.30
N ARG A 109 -4.37 0.88 10.60
CA ARG A 109 -4.38 -0.48 11.11
C ARG A 109 -5.53 -1.29 10.54
N ARG A 110 -6.73 -0.72 10.52
CA ARG A 110 -7.90 -1.39 9.94
C ARG A 110 -7.75 -1.66 8.46
N LEU A 111 -7.18 -0.70 7.71
CA LEU A 111 -6.93 -0.89 6.27
C LEU A 111 -5.91 -2.01 6.04
N LEU A 112 -4.82 -2.04 6.80
CA LEU A 112 -3.81 -3.10 6.72
C LEU A 112 -4.37 -4.47 7.10
N GLU A 113 -5.23 -4.54 8.11
CA GLU A 113 -5.92 -5.79 8.47
C GLU A 113 -6.78 -6.32 7.33
N GLN A 114 -7.51 -5.44 6.62
CA GLN A 114 -8.27 -5.83 5.43
C GLN A 114 -7.35 -6.32 4.30
N VAL A 115 -6.21 -5.66 4.09
CA VAL A 115 -5.21 -6.09 3.11
C VAL A 115 -4.73 -7.51 3.43
N LEU A 116 -4.36 -7.78 4.68
CA LEU A 116 -3.90 -9.10 5.12
C LEU A 116 -4.97 -10.18 4.94
N GLN A 117 -6.22 -9.88 5.30
CA GLN A 117 -7.35 -10.80 5.13
C GLN A 117 -7.60 -11.10 3.65
N ARG A 118 -7.56 -10.10 2.79
CA ARG A 118 -7.78 -10.28 1.34
C ARG A 118 -6.65 -11.09 0.70
N ALA A 119 -5.40 -10.84 1.09
CA ALA A 119 -4.26 -11.61 0.59
C ALA A 119 -4.33 -13.08 1.02
N ALA A 120 -4.63 -13.36 2.28
CA ALA A 120 -4.81 -14.71 2.78
C ALA A 120 -6.00 -15.41 2.09
N GLY A 121 -7.12 -14.71 1.91
CA GLY A 121 -8.30 -15.22 1.24
C GLY A 121 -8.09 -15.53 -0.25
N ALA A 122 -7.15 -14.84 -0.89
CA ALA A 122 -6.73 -15.12 -2.27
C ALA A 122 -5.75 -16.30 -2.40
N GLY A 123 -5.37 -16.93 -1.28
CA GLY A 123 -4.45 -18.06 -1.27
C GLY A 123 -2.97 -17.69 -1.34
N GLU A 124 -2.62 -16.43 -1.13
CA GLU A 124 -1.22 -16.01 -1.12
C GLU A 124 -0.49 -16.56 0.11
N SER A 125 0.76 -16.97 -0.07
CA SER A 125 1.57 -17.56 1.01
C SER A 125 2.26 -16.50 1.88
N CYS A 126 2.44 -15.30 1.35
CA CYS A 126 3.02 -14.16 2.08
C CYS A 126 2.51 -12.84 1.54
N LEU A 127 2.59 -11.83 2.38
CA LEU A 127 2.49 -10.42 2.00
C LEU A 127 3.87 -9.79 2.08
N TRP A 128 4.25 -9.03 1.08
CA TRP A 128 5.49 -8.27 1.09
C TRP A 128 5.29 -6.85 0.58
N LEU A 129 6.18 -5.97 0.98
CA LEU A 129 6.19 -4.57 0.54
C LEU A 129 7.61 -4.04 0.56
N ASP A 130 7.82 -2.92 -0.09
CA ASP A 130 8.99 -2.09 0.13
C ASP A 130 8.59 -0.78 0.82
N VAL A 131 9.50 -0.25 1.63
CA VAL A 131 9.30 0.98 2.40
C VAL A 131 10.60 1.79 2.39
N LEU A 132 10.46 3.10 2.19
CA LEU A 132 11.62 4.00 2.20
C LEU A 132 12.42 3.85 3.48
N LYS A 133 13.74 3.73 3.37
CA LYS A 133 14.65 3.66 4.53
C LYS A 133 14.51 4.87 5.44
N SER A 134 14.16 6.02 4.88
CA SER A 134 13.91 7.26 5.62
C SER A 134 12.56 7.29 6.35
N ASN A 135 11.63 6.38 6.04
CA ASN A 135 10.30 6.34 6.64
C ASN A 135 10.24 5.37 7.83
N SER A 136 10.88 5.76 8.94
CA SER A 136 10.93 4.92 10.14
C SER A 136 9.56 4.71 10.81
N GLY A 137 8.66 5.67 10.68
CA GLY A 137 7.29 5.55 11.18
C GLY A 137 6.49 4.45 10.48
N ALA A 138 6.55 4.41 9.16
CA ALA A 138 5.92 3.34 8.37
C ALA A 138 6.54 1.98 8.69
N ARG A 139 7.86 1.89 8.80
CA ARG A 139 8.55 0.67 9.17
C ARG A 139 8.03 0.12 10.51
N ARG A 140 7.97 0.96 11.55
CA ARG A 140 7.44 0.56 12.86
C ARG A 140 5.98 0.11 12.78
N PHE A 141 5.18 0.78 11.97
CA PHE A 141 3.79 0.42 11.72
C PHE A 141 3.67 -1.00 11.14
N TYR A 142 4.47 -1.32 10.13
CA TYR A 142 4.46 -2.67 9.55
C TYR A 142 5.02 -3.72 10.50
N GLU A 143 6.08 -3.41 11.25
CA GLU A 143 6.61 -4.30 12.29
C GLU A 143 5.55 -4.63 13.34
N SER A 144 4.76 -3.65 13.78
CA SER A 144 3.68 -3.85 14.75
C SER A 144 2.56 -4.75 14.23
N ALA A 145 2.43 -4.87 12.91
CA ALA A 145 1.46 -5.75 12.25
C ALA A 145 2.00 -7.15 11.93
N GLY A 146 3.24 -7.43 12.29
CA GLY A 146 3.86 -8.74 12.13
C GLY A 146 4.76 -8.89 10.90
N LEU A 147 4.99 -7.83 10.13
CA LEU A 147 5.97 -7.87 9.04
C LEU A 147 7.38 -7.71 9.59
N ARG A 148 8.34 -8.34 8.92
CA ARG A 148 9.77 -8.27 9.25
C ARG A 148 10.58 -7.85 8.04
N GLN A 149 11.67 -7.14 8.28
CA GLN A 149 12.64 -6.81 7.24
C GLN A 149 13.33 -8.09 6.75
N ILE A 150 13.31 -8.29 5.44
CA ILE A 150 13.92 -9.46 4.80
C ILE A 150 14.99 -9.09 3.78
N GLY A 151 15.10 -7.83 3.40
CA GLY A 151 16.08 -7.38 2.41
C GLY A 151 15.98 -5.89 2.15
N GLU A 152 16.62 -5.47 1.08
CA GLU A 152 16.60 -4.09 0.62
C GLU A 152 16.66 -4.02 -0.91
N VAL A 153 16.14 -2.94 -1.47
CA VAL A 153 16.20 -2.64 -2.90
C VAL A 153 16.61 -1.19 -3.11
N PRO A 154 17.28 -0.86 -4.21
CA PRO A 154 17.59 0.53 -4.53
C PRO A 154 16.33 1.31 -4.87
N PHE A 155 16.29 2.58 -4.49
CA PHE A 155 15.27 3.53 -4.89
C PHE A 155 15.85 4.92 -4.92
N SER A 156 15.54 5.66 -5.98
CA SER A 156 15.99 7.04 -6.17
C SER A 156 14.85 7.91 -6.65
N THR A 157 14.90 9.15 -6.23
CA THR A 157 14.08 10.23 -6.79
C THR A 157 14.98 11.15 -7.63
N ASP A 158 14.42 12.23 -8.16
CA ASP A 158 15.22 13.26 -8.83
C ASP A 158 16.03 14.14 -7.88
N LEU A 159 15.88 13.95 -6.56
CA LEU A 159 16.64 14.67 -5.53
C LEU A 159 17.73 13.82 -4.89
N GLU A 160 17.48 12.53 -4.64
CA GLU A 160 18.38 11.70 -3.84
C GLU A 160 18.20 10.20 -4.06
N GLN A 161 19.23 9.46 -3.66
CA GLN A 161 19.16 7.99 -3.54
C GLN A 161 18.80 7.65 -2.10
N ILE A 162 17.64 7.02 -1.90
CA ILE A 162 17.12 6.74 -0.56
C ILE A 162 17.27 5.27 -0.21
N GLY A 163 16.95 4.39 -1.14
CA GLY A 163 16.80 2.96 -0.89
C GLY A 163 15.53 2.60 -0.13
N MET A 164 15.13 1.34 -0.25
CA MET A 164 13.96 0.79 0.44
C MET A 164 14.31 -0.49 1.18
N TRP A 165 13.69 -0.69 2.35
CA TRP A 165 13.65 -1.98 3.01
C TRP A 165 12.54 -2.82 2.42
N VAL A 166 12.81 -4.12 2.20
CA VAL A 166 11.77 -5.09 1.86
C VAL A 166 11.30 -5.75 3.15
N MET A 167 9.99 -5.77 3.37
CA MET A 167 9.36 -6.35 4.55
C MET A 167 8.34 -7.39 4.13
N ALA A 168 8.20 -8.45 4.91
CA ALA A 168 7.26 -9.53 4.62
C ALA A 168 6.72 -10.22 5.88
N CYS A 169 5.59 -10.88 5.73
CA CYS A 169 5.05 -11.83 6.69
C CYS A 169 4.41 -13.02 5.97
N ASP A 170 4.44 -14.19 6.61
CA ASP A 170 3.73 -15.36 6.11
C ASP A 170 2.23 -15.22 6.33
N LEU A 171 1.44 -15.85 5.45
CA LEU A 171 -0.01 -15.83 5.52
C LEU A 171 -0.59 -17.25 5.61
N PRO A 172 -1.71 -17.44 6.32
CA PRO A 172 -2.32 -16.46 7.23
C PRO A 172 -1.39 -16.15 8.39
N LEU A 173 -1.53 -14.94 8.97
CA LEU A 173 -0.78 -14.60 10.18
C LEU A 173 -1.07 -15.65 11.27
N LYS A 174 -0.01 -16.24 11.82
CA LYS A 174 -0.14 -17.09 13.01
C LYS A 174 -0.54 -16.18 14.18
N GLY A 175 -1.71 -16.42 14.75
CA GLY A 175 -2.09 -15.82 16.01
C GLY A 175 -1.04 -16.14 17.09
N PRO A 176 -1.02 -15.40 18.23
CA PRO A 176 -0.17 -15.75 19.34
C PRO A 176 -0.44 -17.23 19.67
N SER A 177 0.63 -18.03 19.67
CA SER A 177 0.54 -19.45 20.01
C SER A 177 -0.13 -19.52 21.36
N ALA A 178 -1.33 -20.12 21.42
CA ALA A 178 -1.90 -20.54 22.68
C ALA A 178 -0.93 -21.59 23.22
N GLN A 179 -0.04 -21.16 24.12
CA GLN A 179 0.69 -22.09 24.91
C GLN A 179 -0.32 -22.69 25.87
N GLY A 180 -0.83 -23.84 25.52
CA GLY A 180 -1.52 -24.74 26.41
C GLY A 180 -0.52 -25.47 27.28
#